data_61d7e499109bfc7b60bc98b48075a9a0
#
_entry.id   61d7e499109bfc7b60bc98b48075a9a0
#
_cell.length_a   1.000
_cell.length_b   1.000
_cell.length_c   1.000
_cell.angle_alpha   90.00
_cell.angle_beta   90.00
_cell.angle_gamma   90.00
#
_symmetry.space_group_name_H-M   'P 1'
#
loop_
_entity.id
_entity.type
_entity.pdbx_description
1 polymer ?
#
loop_
_entity_poly.entity_id
_entity_poly.type
_entity_poly.pdbx_seq_one_letter_code
_entity_poly.pdbx_strand_id
1 'polypeptide(L)'
;AAQGGVALTAKDEDEAISLAVQVLDYLPGCNAEDAAIVDTDDMNRILPVLDAADAESQLAAMADGAAYVELFKDYGKEIRVALTRVGGRPVGLVVGNGKENDGVLTAQSASKAARFIRLCDCYSLPVVSLINSKGVAVPAVDEQAATIKATTQLLYAYAEATTAKVSIVTGNAIGQAYVAMGGKSNADVTYAWPGAVISALTPEAAVQ
;
A
#
# COMPACT_ATOMS: atom_id res chain seq x y z
N ALA A 1 -12.71 -10.57 -9.48
CA ALA A 1 -12.06 -9.33 -8.99
C ALA A 1 -12.54 -9.01 -7.57
N ALA A 2 -13.82 -8.77 -7.33
CA ALA A 2 -14.36 -8.33 -6.03
C ALA A 2 -14.12 -9.29 -4.85
N GLN A 3 -13.74 -10.53 -5.09
CA GLN A 3 -13.39 -11.54 -4.08
C GLN A 3 -11.87 -11.67 -3.86
N GLY A 4 -11.05 -10.83 -4.50
CA GLY A 4 -9.60 -10.87 -4.38
C GLY A 4 -8.89 -12.04 -5.07
N GLY A 5 -9.62 -12.83 -5.86
CA GLY A 5 -9.04 -13.96 -6.61
C GLY A 5 -8.32 -13.54 -7.89
N VAL A 6 -8.61 -12.34 -8.40
CA VAL A 6 -8.06 -11.81 -9.65
C VAL A 6 -7.33 -10.51 -9.36
N ALA A 7 -6.06 -10.40 -9.74
CA ALA A 7 -5.24 -9.22 -9.49
C ALA A 7 -5.51 -8.08 -10.50
N LEU A 8 -5.71 -8.43 -11.77
CA LEU A 8 -5.94 -7.50 -12.88
C LEU A 8 -7.09 -8.00 -13.73
N THR A 9 -7.84 -7.09 -14.32
CA THR A 9 -8.90 -7.38 -15.30
C THR A 9 -8.59 -6.64 -16.58
N ALA A 10 -8.81 -7.28 -17.73
CA ALA A 10 -8.61 -6.74 -19.05
C ALA A 10 -9.93 -6.83 -19.84
N LYS A 11 -10.14 -5.96 -20.82
CA LYS A 11 -11.31 -5.94 -21.68
C LYS A 11 -11.21 -6.99 -22.77
N ASP A 12 -9.97 -7.23 -23.24
CA ASP A 12 -9.66 -8.13 -24.33
C ASP A 12 -8.31 -8.79 -24.14
N GLU A 13 -7.91 -9.65 -25.07
CA GLU A 13 -6.66 -10.40 -25.02
C GLU A 13 -5.43 -9.52 -25.19
N ASP A 14 -5.50 -8.50 -26.03
CA ASP A 14 -4.40 -7.57 -26.28
C ASP A 14 -4.12 -6.72 -25.03
N GLU A 15 -5.16 -6.26 -24.35
CA GLU A 15 -5.00 -5.56 -23.06
C GLU A 15 -4.44 -6.48 -21.98
N ALA A 16 -4.87 -7.75 -21.94
CA ALA A 16 -4.34 -8.73 -20.98
C ALA A 16 -2.85 -8.96 -21.16
N ILE A 17 -2.39 -9.12 -22.41
CA ILE A 17 -0.97 -9.26 -22.75
C ILE A 17 -0.21 -7.99 -22.36
N SER A 18 -0.74 -6.81 -22.69
CA SER A 18 -0.12 -5.52 -22.33
C SER A 18 0.05 -5.36 -20.83
N LEU A 19 -0.98 -5.68 -20.03
CA LEU A 19 -0.92 -5.63 -18.58
C LEU A 19 0.10 -6.64 -18.01
N ALA A 20 0.18 -7.85 -18.57
CA ALA A 20 1.17 -8.85 -18.17
C ALA A 20 2.60 -8.35 -18.42
N VAL A 21 2.86 -7.75 -19.60
CA VAL A 21 4.16 -7.15 -19.94
C VAL A 21 4.49 -6.01 -18.98
N GLN A 22 3.53 -5.13 -18.65
CA GLN A 22 3.75 -4.04 -17.70
C GLN A 22 4.11 -4.55 -16.31
N VAL A 23 3.45 -5.60 -15.81
CA VAL A 23 3.80 -6.20 -14.52
C VAL A 23 5.22 -6.77 -14.55
N LEU A 24 5.57 -7.49 -15.61
CA LEU A 24 6.91 -8.09 -15.77
C LEU A 24 8.01 -7.03 -15.86
N ASP A 25 7.73 -5.85 -16.39
CA ASP A 25 8.70 -4.73 -16.48
C ASP A 25 9.11 -4.21 -15.09
N TYR A 26 8.27 -4.35 -14.06
CA TYR A 26 8.62 -3.99 -12.69
C TYR A 26 9.37 -5.09 -11.93
N LEU A 27 9.34 -6.32 -12.41
CA LEU A 27 9.93 -7.47 -11.72
C LEU A 27 11.32 -7.79 -12.28
N PRO A 28 12.25 -8.30 -11.45
CA PRO A 28 13.51 -8.85 -11.94
C PRO A 28 13.27 -10.16 -12.68
N GLY A 29 14.25 -10.64 -13.43
CA GLY A 29 14.20 -11.92 -14.15
C GLY A 29 14.03 -13.13 -13.24
N CYS A 30 14.53 -13.05 -12.01
CA CYS A 30 14.31 -14.00 -10.95
C CYS A 30 14.50 -13.33 -9.57
N ASN A 31 14.16 -14.03 -8.49
CA ASN A 31 14.27 -13.49 -7.12
C ASN A 31 15.72 -13.34 -6.61
N ALA A 32 16.71 -13.80 -7.34
CA ALA A 32 18.13 -13.66 -7.03
C ALA A 32 18.79 -12.47 -7.74
N GLU A 33 18.04 -11.76 -8.57
CA GLU A 33 18.50 -10.60 -9.32
C GLU A 33 17.81 -9.33 -8.83
N ASP A 34 18.51 -8.20 -8.92
CA ASP A 34 17.89 -6.90 -8.68
C ASP A 34 17.06 -6.45 -9.89
N ALA A 35 15.92 -5.84 -9.63
CA ALA A 35 15.11 -5.26 -10.69
C ALA A 35 15.84 -4.09 -11.38
N ALA A 36 15.70 -4.01 -12.71
CA ALA A 36 16.38 -3.00 -13.51
C ALA A 36 15.98 -1.57 -13.10
N ILE A 37 16.97 -0.70 -12.91
CA ILE A 37 16.77 0.73 -12.71
C ILE A 37 16.72 1.39 -14.09
N VAL A 38 15.66 2.13 -14.36
CA VAL A 38 15.44 2.84 -15.63
C VAL A 38 15.17 4.30 -15.31
N ASP A 39 15.96 5.21 -15.86
CA ASP A 39 15.73 6.65 -15.71
C ASP A 39 14.44 7.05 -16.46
N THR A 40 13.38 7.28 -15.69
CA THR A 40 12.03 7.50 -16.21
C THR A 40 11.46 8.87 -15.85
N ASP A 41 12.06 9.59 -14.88
CA ASP A 41 11.55 10.88 -14.44
C ASP A 41 12.64 11.72 -13.75
N ASP A 42 12.40 13.02 -13.60
CA ASP A 42 13.30 13.91 -12.84
C ASP A 42 13.19 13.62 -11.33
N MET A 43 14.28 13.17 -10.73
CA MET A 43 14.35 12.91 -9.28
C MET A 43 14.12 14.16 -8.42
N ASN A 44 14.29 15.36 -8.99
CA ASN A 44 14.07 16.63 -8.29
C ASN A 44 12.71 17.26 -8.58
N ARG A 45 11.79 16.52 -9.21
CA ARG A 45 10.44 17.03 -9.47
C ARG A 45 9.74 17.44 -8.19
N ILE A 46 9.03 18.54 -8.25
CA ILE A 46 8.22 19.02 -7.13
C ILE A 46 6.85 18.31 -7.17
N LEU A 47 6.52 17.60 -6.10
CA LEU A 47 5.19 16.99 -5.97
C LEU A 47 4.13 18.06 -5.70
N PRO A 48 2.92 17.92 -6.27
CA PRO A 48 1.80 18.80 -5.94
C PRO A 48 1.38 18.64 -4.48
N VAL A 49 0.60 19.58 -3.97
CA VAL A 49 -0.07 19.41 -2.68
C VAL A 49 -1.09 18.28 -2.83
N LEU A 50 -0.94 17.23 -2.03
CA LEU A 50 -1.76 16.03 -2.10
C LEU A 50 -2.80 16.02 -0.98
N ASP A 51 -4.01 15.55 -1.31
CA ASP A 51 -5.01 15.20 -0.32
C ASP A 51 -4.63 13.84 0.32
N ALA A 52 -4.49 13.84 1.65
CA ALA A 52 -4.20 12.63 2.41
C ALA A 52 -5.29 11.55 2.27
N ALA A 53 -6.52 11.92 1.95
CA ALA A 53 -7.61 10.98 1.74
C ALA A 53 -7.64 10.38 0.33
N ASP A 54 -7.00 11.02 -0.65
CA ASP A 54 -7.05 10.61 -2.06
C ASP A 54 -5.89 9.70 -2.43
N ALA A 55 -6.08 8.40 -2.27
CA ALA A 55 -5.06 7.41 -2.61
C ALA A 55 -4.71 7.39 -4.12
N GLU A 56 -5.63 7.76 -5.02
CA GLU A 56 -5.36 7.78 -6.45
C GLU A 56 -4.38 8.89 -6.82
N SER A 57 -4.62 10.10 -6.33
CA SER A 57 -3.70 11.22 -6.54
C SER A 57 -2.32 10.96 -5.90
N GLN A 58 -2.28 10.29 -4.74
CA GLN A 58 -1.03 9.91 -4.09
C GLN A 58 -0.25 8.86 -4.90
N LEU A 59 -0.93 7.83 -5.44
CA LEU A 59 -0.31 6.84 -6.32
C LEU A 59 0.29 7.51 -7.56
N ALA A 60 -0.49 8.34 -8.25
CA ALA A 60 -0.05 9.04 -9.46
C ALA A 60 1.13 9.99 -9.18
N ALA A 61 1.11 10.69 -8.05
CA ALA A 61 2.16 11.63 -7.70
C ALA A 61 3.46 10.94 -7.28
N MET A 62 3.39 9.79 -6.62
CA MET A 62 4.58 9.03 -6.23
C MET A 62 5.22 8.29 -7.40
N ALA A 63 4.41 7.90 -8.39
CA ALA A 63 4.84 7.17 -9.56
C ALA A 63 5.62 8.05 -10.55
N ASP A 64 6.74 7.58 -11.05
CA ASP A 64 7.47 8.22 -12.13
C ASP A 64 6.58 8.34 -13.37
N GLY A 65 6.47 9.56 -13.94
CA GLY A 65 5.57 9.84 -15.06
C GLY A 65 4.09 9.48 -14.81
N ALA A 66 3.66 9.39 -13.55
CA ALA A 66 2.34 8.92 -13.12
C ALA A 66 1.99 7.49 -13.63
N ALA A 67 3.00 6.67 -13.96
CA ALA A 67 2.83 5.32 -14.47
C ALA A 67 2.86 4.29 -13.34
N TYR A 68 1.77 3.57 -13.14
CA TYR A 68 1.67 2.49 -12.16
C TYR A 68 0.69 1.40 -12.59
N VAL A 69 0.87 0.20 -12.07
CA VAL A 69 -0.06 -0.91 -12.23
C VAL A 69 -0.70 -1.21 -10.88
N GLU A 70 -1.97 -0.85 -10.72
CA GLU A 70 -2.72 -1.14 -9.51
C GLU A 70 -3.22 -2.58 -9.53
N LEU A 71 -2.93 -3.33 -8.46
CA LEU A 71 -3.37 -4.70 -8.29
C LEU A 71 -4.59 -4.77 -7.35
N PHE A 72 -5.50 -5.70 -7.61
CA PHE A 72 -6.70 -5.95 -6.79
C PHE A 72 -7.58 -4.69 -6.60
N LYS A 73 -7.77 -3.89 -7.63
CA LYS A 73 -8.49 -2.61 -7.58
C LYS A 73 -9.88 -2.70 -6.96
N ASP A 74 -10.61 -3.77 -7.24
CA ASP A 74 -12.01 -3.96 -6.80
C ASP A 74 -12.15 -4.71 -5.46
N TYR A 75 -11.04 -5.03 -4.80
CA TYR A 75 -11.02 -5.77 -3.55
C TYR A 75 -10.35 -4.95 -2.44
N GLY A 76 -10.97 -4.87 -1.25
CA GLY A 76 -10.43 -4.18 -0.08
C GLY A 76 -10.00 -2.74 -0.40
N LYS A 77 -10.94 -1.91 -0.83
CA LYS A 77 -10.69 -0.57 -1.40
C LYS A 77 -10.12 0.45 -0.42
N GLU A 78 -10.16 0.14 0.88
CA GLU A 78 -9.59 0.96 1.96
C GLU A 78 -8.06 1.02 1.90
N ILE A 79 -7.42 0.05 1.24
CA ILE A 79 -6.00 0.09 0.86
C ILE A 79 -5.89 -0.10 -0.65
N ARG A 80 -5.06 0.71 -1.29
CA ARG A 80 -4.66 0.51 -2.68
C ARG A 80 -3.21 0.02 -2.73
N VAL A 81 -2.92 -0.90 -3.63
CA VAL A 81 -1.57 -1.45 -3.83
C VAL A 81 -1.20 -1.38 -5.30
N ALA A 82 0.01 -0.93 -5.59
CA ALA A 82 0.47 -0.76 -6.95
C ALA A 82 1.96 -1.04 -7.11
N LEU A 83 2.35 -1.55 -8.28
CA LEU A 83 3.73 -1.58 -8.74
C LEU A 83 4.01 -0.32 -9.55
N THR A 84 5.14 0.31 -9.30
CA THR A 84 5.56 1.53 -10.00
C THR A 84 7.07 1.68 -9.96
N ARG A 85 7.58 2.78 -10.54
CA ARG A 85 8.97 3.24 -10.34
C ARG A 85 8.97 4.55 -9.57
N VAL A 86 9.96 4.70 -8.72
CA VAL A 86 10.26 5.95 -8.01
C VAL A 86 11.75 6.25 -8.18
N GLY A 87 12.08 7.32 -8.89
CA GLY A 87 13.44 7.64 -9.27
C GLY A 87 14.07 6.52 -10.13
N GLY A 88 13.31 5.94 -11.05
CA GLY A 88 13.70 4.85 -11.93
C GLY A 88 13.76 3.47 -11.30
N ARG A 89 13.65 3.36 -9.98
CA ARG A 89 13.72 2.10 -9.25
C ARG A 89 12.33 1.50 -9.06
N PRO A 90 12.10 0.23 -9.42
CA PRO A 90 10.84 -0.43 -9.15
C PRO A 90 10.55 -0.55 -7.66
N VAL A 91 9.33 -0.20 -7.26
CA VAL A 91 8.86 -0.25 -5.87
C VAL A 91 7.42 -0.72 -5.79
N GLY A 92 7.03 -1.30 -4.67
CA GLY A 92 5.65 -1.52 -4.30
C GLY A 92 5.11 -0.37 -3.48
N LEU A 93 3.97 0.20 -3.89
CA LEU A 93 3.25 1.21 -3.11
C LEU A 93 2.07 0.57 -2.38
N VAL A 94 1.93 0.88 -1.09
CA VAL A 94 0.79 0.51 -0.26
C VAL A 94 0.19 1.81 0.27
N VAL A 95 -1.01 2.17 -0.17
CA VAL A 95 -1.61 3.48 0.11
C VAL A 95 -2.94 3.32 0.82
N GLY A 96 -3.07 3.91 2.01
CA GLY A 96 -4.33 4.01 2.73
C GLY A 96 -5.29 4.95 2.02
N ASN A 97 -6.50 4.48 1.72
CA ASN A 97 -7.52 5.23 0.99
C ASN A 97 -8.54 5.83 1.95
N GLY A 98 -8.35 7.07 2.33
CA GLY A 98 -9.26 7.77 3.24
C GLY A 98 -10.65 8.04 2.67
N LYS A 99 -10.84 7.98 1.34
CA LYS A 99 -12.16 8.13 0.70
C LYS A 99 -13.05 6.89 0.89
N GLU A 100 -12.45 5.74 1.18
CA GLU A 100 -13.18 4.50 1.44
C GLU A 100 -13.14 4.20 2.95
N ASN A 101 -14.28 4.33 3.60
CA ASN A 101 -14.44 4.04 5.03
C ASN A 101 -13.34 4.67 5.93
N ASP A 102 -12.93 5.91 5.65
CA ASP A 102 -11.85 6.62 6.38
C ASP A 102 -10.52 5.84 6.45
N GLY A 103 -10.27 4.94 5.51
CA GLY A 103 -9.10 4.07 5.49
C GLY A 103 -9.08 3.03 6.62
N VAL A 104 -10.20 2.75 7.27
CA VAL A 104 -10.32 1.76 8.34
C VAL A 104 -10.01 0.37 7.80
N LEU A 105 -9.06 -0.33 8.43
CA LEU A 105 -8.66 -1.67 8.00
C LEU A 105 -9.78 -2.68 8.15
N THR A 106 -10.12 -3.34 7.06
CA THR A 106 -11.00 -4.50 7.00
C THR A 106 -10.20 -5.80 6.80
N ALA A 107 -10.83 -6.96 6.96
CA ALA A 107 -10.19 -8.25 6.67
C ALA A 107 -9.71 -8.32 5.22
N GLN A 108 -10.46 -7.74 4.29
CA GLN A 108 -10.13 -7.74 2.86
C GLN A 108 -8.93 -6.85 2.56
N SER A 109 -8.93 -5.61 3.03
CA SER A 109 -7.83 -4.67 2.78
C SER A 109 -6.52 -5.12 3.44
N ALA A 110 -6.59 -5.65 4.66
CA ALA A 110 -5.43 -6.20 5.34
C ALA A 110 -4.85 -7.44 4.62
N SER A 111 -5.70 -8.37 4.16
CA SER A 111 -5.28 -9.56 3.41
C SER A 111 -4.66 -9.19 2.06
N LYS A 112 -5.24 -8.19 1.36
CA LYS A 112 -4.68 -7.64 0.11
C LYS A 112 -3.28 -7.10 0.31
N ALA A 113 -3.10 -6.21 1.30
CA ALA A 113 -1.82 -5.60 1.60
C ALA A 113 -0.78 -6.64 2.01
N ALA A 114 -1.13 -7.60 2.89
CA ALA A 114 -0.23 -8.67 3.31
C ALA A 114 0.27 -9.51 2.12
N ARG A 115 -0.64 -9.88 1.21
CA ARG A 115 -0.28 -10.62 0.00
C ARG A 115 0.65 -9.82 -0.92
N PHE A 116 0.38 -8.53 -1.06
CA PHE A 116 1.19 -7.65 -1.91
C PHE A 116 2.60 -7.44 -1.34
N ILE A 117 2.74 -7.23 -0.03
CA ILE A 117 4.04 -7.08 0.63
C ILE A 117 4.89 -8.35 0.46
N ARG A 118 4.30 -9.53 0.61
CA ARG A 118 5.00 -10.80 0.36
C ARG A 118 5.43 -10.98 -1.09
N LEU A 119 4.64 -10.46 -2.04
CA LEU A 119 5.06 -10.40 -3.44
C LEU A 119 6.29 -9.51 -3.61
N CYS A 120 6.27 -8.31 -3.04
CA CYS A 120 7.41 -7.39 -3.10
C CYS A 120 8.66 -8.00 -2.45
N ASP A 121 8.52 -8.60 -1.28
CA ASP A 121 9.63 -9.26 -0.59
C ASP A 121 10.23 -10.41 -1.39
N CYS A 122 9.37 -11.24 -2.02
CA CYS A 122 9.81 -12.34 -2.89
C CYS A 122 10.73 -11.90 -4.03
N TYR A 123 10.51 -10.70 -4.55
CA TYR A 123 11.29 -10.12 -5.65
C TYR A 123 12.26 -9.01 -5.19
N SER A 124 12.49 -8.87 -3.89
CA SER A 124 13.37 -7.84 -3.31
C SER A 124 12.98 -6.40 -3.71
N LEU A 125 11.70 -6.16 -4.01
CA LEU A 125 11.20 -4.82 -4.31
C LEU A 125 11.00 -4.01 -3.03
N PRO A 126 11.58 -2.81 -2.91
CA PRO A 126 11.31 -1.92 -1.78
C PRO A 126 9.81 -1.60 -1.66
N VAL A 127 9.32 -1.47 -0.43
CA VAL A 127 7.92 -1.12 -0.15
C VAL A 127 7.84 0.29 0.42
N VAL A 128 7.01 1.13 -0.21
CA VAL A 128 6.68 2.46 0.31
C VAL A 128 5.22 2.46 0.75
N SER A 129 4.99 2.76 2.03
CA SER A 129 3.67 2.76 2.64
C SER A 129 3.22 4.18 2.94
N LEU A 130 2.12 4.62 2.35
CA LEU A 130 1.45 5.89 2.67
C LEU A 130 0.30 5.60 3.63
N ILE A 131 0.48 5.97 4.90
CA ILE A 131 -0.42 5.57 5.98
C ILE A 131 -1.48 6.66 6.20
N ASN A 132 -2.73 6.30 5.96
CA ASN A 132 -3.90 7.08 6.34
C ASN A 132 -5.03 6.13 6.76
N SER A 133 -5.20 5.90 8.06
CA SER A 133 -6.22 5.00 8.60
C SER A 133 -6.69 5.46 9.98
N LYS A 134 -8.00 5.49 10.18
CA LYS A 134 -8.62 5.80 11.48
C LYS A 134 -8.72 4.58 12.42
N GLY A 135 -8.18 3.43 12.05
CA GLY A 135 -8.16 2.25 12.92
C GLY A 135 -8.48 0.94 12.20
N VAL A 136 -8.90 -0.04 12.98
CA VAL A 136 -9.29 -1.37 12.49
C VAL A 136 -10.81 -1.53 12.70
N ALA A 137 -11.50 -2.12 11.72
CA ALA A 137 -12.93 -2.40 11.80
C ALA A 137 -13.23 -3.38 12.95
N VAL A 138 -14.20 -3.02 13.81
CA VAL A 138 -14.53 -3.75 15.04
C VAL A 138 -15.98 -4.24 15.15
N PRO A 139 -16.92 -4.02 14.18
CA PRO A 139 -18.27 -4.54 14.29
C PRO A 139 -18.31 -6.07 14.34
N ALA A 140 -19.38 -6.63 14.93
CA ALA A 140 -19.55 -8.09 15.03
C ALA A 140 -19.46 -8.84 13.70
N VAL A 141 -19.86 -8.19 12.58
CA VAL A 141 -19.74 -8.72 11.21
C VAL A 141 -18.28 -8.86 10.80
N ASP A 142 -17.43 -7.91 11.18
CA ASP A 142 -16.01 -7.93 10.86
C ASP A 142 -15.23 -8.91 11.74
N GLU A 143 -15.72 -9.20 12.94
CA GLU A 143 -15.19 -10.26 13.78
C GLU A 143 -15.41 -11.63 13.13
N GLN A 144 -16.59 -11.85 12.54
CA GLN A 144 -16.89 -13.04 11.73
C GLN A 144 -16.03 -13.11 10.45
N ALA A 145 -15.68 -11.98 9.87
CA ALA A 145 -14.77 -11.88 8.72
C ALA A 145 -13.29 -12.10 9.09
N ALA A 146 -12.98 -12.35 10.36
CA ALA A 146 -11.62 -12.57 10.87
C ALA A 146 -10.67 -11.37 10.66
N THR A 147 -11.15 -10.16 10.88
CA THR A 147 -10.38 -8.90 10.70
C THR A 147 -9.12 -8.89 11.57
N ILE A 148 -9.19 -9.33 12.83
CA ILE A 148 -8.02 -9.42 13.71
C ILE A 148 -6.96 -10.36 13.13
N LYS A 149 -7.37 -11.53 12.61
CA LYS A 149 -6.46 -12.47 11.96
C LYS A 149 -5.80 -11.86 10.72
N ALA A 150 -6.57 -11.20 9.87
CA ALA A 150 -6.06 -10.56 8.66
C ALA A 150 -5.11 -9.39 8.98
N THR A 151 -5.44 -8.57 9.98
CA THR A 151 -4.57 -7.49 10.46
C THR A 151 -3.26 -8.03 11.03
N THR A 152 -3.31 -9.14 11.77
CA THR A 152 -2.11 -9.83 12.26
C THR A 152 -1.28 -10.39 11.12
N GLN A 153 -1.90 -10.95 10.07
CA GLN A 153 -1.18 -11.40 8.87
C GLN A 153 -0.47 -10.25 8.16
N LEU A 154 -1.08 -9.06 8.12
CA LEU A 154 -0.45 -7.87 7.57
C LEU A 154 0.75 -7.44 8.40
N LEU A 155 0.62 -7.43 9.73
CA LEU A 155 1.71 -7.14 10.65
C LEU A 155 2.89 -8.10 10.45
N TYR A 156 2.62 -9.40 10.35
CA TYR A 156 3.64 -10.41 10.07
C TYR A 156 4.30 -10.21 8.70
N ALA A 157 3.52 -9.87 7.66
CA ALA A 157 4.10 -9.62 6.34
C ALA A 157 5.13 -8.48 6.37
N TYR A 158 4.86 -7.39 7.10
CA TYR A 158 5.85 -6.33 7.29
C TYR A 158 7.04 -6.73 8.16
N ALA A 159 6.80 -7.49 9.22
CA ALA A 159 7.85 -7.90 10.15
C ALA A 159 8.82 -8.93 9.53
N GLU A 160 8.30 -9.84 8.70
CA GLU A 160 9.09 -10.89 8.03
C GLU A 160 9.81 -10.37 6.77
N ALA A 161 9.26 -9.34 6.10
CA ALA A 161 9.83 -8.82 4.86
C ALA A 161 11.26 -8.30 5.08
N THR A 162 12.18 -8.79 4.26
CA THR A 162 13.61 -8.46 4.29
C THR A 162 13.95 -7.28 3.38
N THR A 163 13.06 -6.95 2.45
CA THR A 163 13.20 -5.80 1.56
C THR A 163 13.11 -4.47 2.31
N ALA A 164 13.68 -3.40 1.74
CA ALA A 164 13.63 -2.07 2.33
C ALA A 164 12.18 -1.56 2.45
N LYS A 165 11.85 -0.99 3.61
CA LYS A 165 10.51 -0.49 3.93
C LYS A 165 10.57 0.97 4.39
N VAL A 166 9.83 1.83 3.68
CA VAL A 166 9.69 3.25 4.02
C VAL A 166 8.21 3.53 4.31
N SER A 167 7.92 4.16 5.43
CA SER A 167 6.57 4.53 5.80
C SER A 167 6.42 6.04 5.91
N ILE A 168 5.36 6.56 5.34
CA ILE A 168 5.02 7.98 5.38
C ILE A 168 3.59 8.12 5.91
N VAL A 169 3.44 8.73 7.07
CA VAL A 169 2.11 9.03 7.61
C VAL A 169 1.60 10.29 6.92
N THR A 170 0.60 10.13 6.07
CA THR A 170 0.03 11.22 5.26
C THR A 170 -1.18 11.88 5.93
N GLY A 171 -1.88 11.14 6.77
CA GLY A 171 -3.08 11.60 7.46
C GLY A 171 -3.20 10.98 8.85
N ASN A 172 -4.24 10.17 9.05
CA ASN A 172 -4.47 9.50 10.33
C ASN A 172 -3.67 8.21 10.43
N ALA A 173 -3.08 7.97 11.59
CA ALA A 173 -2.37 6.75 11.93
C ALA A 173 -2.79 6.31 13.34
N ILE A 174 -3.96 5.69 13.43
CA ILE A 174 -4.63 5.45 14.71
C ILE A 174 -4.50 3.97 15.12
N GLY A 175 -4.04 3.78 16.36
CA GLY A 175 -4.06 2.50 17.06
C GLY A 175 -3.38 1.35 16.31
N GLN A 176 -4.02 0.20 16.28
CA GLN A 176 -3.46 -1.02 15.68
C GLN A 176 -3.27 -0.92 14.16
N ALA A 177 -4.06 -0.09 13.46
CA ALA A 177 -3.89 0.09 12.03
C ALA A 177 -2.53 0.70 11.68
N TYR A 178 -2.06 1.68 12.45
CA TYR A 178 -0.72 2.25 12.28
C TYR A 178 0.39 1.19 12.43
N VAL A 179 0.27 0.34 13.44
CA VAL A 179 1.26 -0.73 13.69
C VAL A 179 1.22 -1.76 12.56
N ALA A 180 0.03 -2.15 12.12
CA ALA A 180 -0.15 -3.17 11.08
C ALA A 180 0.26 -2.71 9.68
N MET A 181 0.14 -1.41 9.36
CA MET A 181 0.51 -0.84 8.06
C MET A 181 2.00 -0.46 7.94
N GLY A 182 2.87 -1.09 8.68
CA GLY A 182 4.30 -0.81 8.61
C GLY A 182 4.68 0.48 9.35
N GLY A 183 4.09 0.73 10.50
CA GLY A 183 4.46 1.83 11.38
C GLY A 183 5.93 1.71 11.84
N LYS A 184 6.35 2.65 12.67
CA LYS A 184 7.76 2.82 13.11
C LYS A 184 8.46 1.53 13.56
N SER A 185 7.73 0.56 14.09
CA SER A 185 8.30 -0.72 14.56
C SER A 185 8.69 -1.67 13.43
N ASN A 186 8.12 -1.52 12.25
CA ASN A 186 8.24 -2.46 11.12
C ASN A 186 8.78 -1.81 9.84
N ALA A 187 9.05 -0.51 9.83
CA ALA A 187 9.68 0.20 8.72
C ALA A 187 11.13 0.57 9.08
N ASP A 188 12.00 0.58 8.07
CA ASP A 188 13.39 1.00 8.23
C ASP A 188 13.47 2.52 8.44
N VAL A 189 12.62 3.26 7.75
CA VAL A 189 12.50 4.71 7.89
C VAL A 189 11.03 5.12 7.93
N THR A 190 10.69 6.06 8.82
CA THR A 190 9.33 6.59 8.96
C THR A 190 9.33 8.11 8.91
N TYR A 191 8.48 8.67 8.06
CA TYR A 191 8.22 10.10 7.95
C TYR A 191 6.76 10.41 8.29
N ALA A 192 6.47 11.67 8.58
CA ALA A 192 5.10 12.14 8.77
C ALA A 192 4.92 13.51 8.10
N TRP A 193 3.76 13.73 7.47
CA TRP A 193 3.39 15.05 6.98
C TRP A 193 3.05 15.99 8.14
N PRO A 194 3.17 17.33 7.96
CA PRO A 194 2.93 18.29 9.04
C PRO A 194 1.53 18.21 9.67
N GLY A 195 0.51 17.75 8.93
CA GLY A 195 -0.86 17.57 9.43
C GLY A 195 -1.18 16.16 9.91
N ALA A 196 -0.21 15.24 9.97
CA ALA A 196 -0.44 13.85 10.35
C ALA A 196 -0.80 13.72 11.83
N VAL A 197 -1.78 12.84 12.12
CA VAL A 197 -2.23 12.51 13.48
C VAL A 197 -1.81 11.08 13.81
N ILE A 198 -0.90 10.92 14.75
CA ILE A 198 -0.44 9.61 15.22
C ILE A 198 -0.89 9.46 16.67
N SER A 199 -1.80 8.54 16.94
CA SER A 199 -2.36 8.35 18.28
C SER A 199 -2.79 6.89 18.50
N ALA A 200 -2.86 6.50 19.78
CA ALA A 200 -3.41 5.19 20.16
C ALA A 200 -4.92 5.10 19.98
N LEU A 201 -5.62 6.22 20.17
CA LEU A 201 -7.08 6.36 20.04
C LEU A 201 -7.41 7.57 19.17
N THR A 202 -8.62 7.61 18.63
CA THR A 202 -9.09 8.84 17.98
C THR A 202 -9.19 9.98 18.99
N PRO A 203 -9.04 11.25 18.60
CA PRO A 203 -9.14 12.38 19.53
C PRO A 203 -10.45 12.38 20.32
N GLU A 204 -11.57 11.99 19.70
CA GLU A 204 -12.89 11.90 20.33
C GLU A 204 -12.95 10.80 21.40
N ALA A 205 -12.30 9.66 21.15
CA ALA A 205 -12.24 8.55 22.11
C ALA A 205 -11.24 8.80 23.24
N ALA A 206 -10.27 9.69 23.05
CA ALA A 206 -9.28 10.02 24.07
C ALA A 206 -9.82 11.00 25.13
N VAL A 207 -10.95 11.69 24.88
CA VAL A 207 -11.56 12.69 25.79
C VAL A 207 -12.69 12.08 26.62
N GLN A 208 -13.12 10.87 26.34
CA GLN A 208 -14.11 10.14 27.16
C GLN A 208 -13.44 9.40 28.32
#